data_cb4cfbc257546196d167866de67fee27
#
_entry.id   cb4cfbc257546196d167866de67fee27
#
_cell.length_a   1.000
_cell.length_b   1.000
_cell.length_c   1.000
_cell.angle_alpha   90.00
_cell.angle_beta   90.00
_cell.angle_gamma   90.00
#
_symmetry.space_group_name_H-M   'P 1'
#
loop_
_entity.id
_entity.type
_entity.pdbx_description
1 polymer ?
#
loop_
_entity_poly.entity_id
_entity_poly.type
_entity_poly.pdbx_seq_one_letter_code
_entity_poly.pdbx_strand_id
1 'polypeptide(L)'
;MKLSPTEVVDLVTPLNSEVTKGLVPAQVEYVKESVVEINEELSCVGQSLRAVAASLADIKGNIKPGNWRAFLKSGAINCSERFAVDLVSAYTNWLSGSDIDDNMLASLTPRSLALMGSKGVTDKERQKVFEAVGNGERITEATVRILVKGSKKKANKPSRITESEKIKSLKEKIETCRKIINNLQDENKKLSKLLSNREKIESLL
;
A
#
# COMPACT_ATOMS: atom_id res chain seq x y z
N MET A 1 -13.10 29.33 -11.63
CA MET A 1 -14.06 29.87 -10.64
C MET A 1 -13.43 29.58 -9.28
N LYS A 2 -13.03 30.56 -8.48
CA LYS A 2 -12.47 30.32 -7.14
C LYS A 2 -13.67 30.19 -6.19
N LEU A 3 -13.83 29.04 -5.57
CA LEU A 3 -14.82 28.84 -4.51
C LEU A 3 -14.54 29.78 -3.34
N SER A 4 -15.57 30.30 -2.70
CA SER A 4 -15.42 31.15 -1.53
C SER A 4 -14.94 30.30 -0.34
N PRO A 5 -14.23 30.90 0.65
CA PRO A 5 -13.73 30.15 1.81
C PRO A 5 -14.81 29.41 2.60
N THR A 6 -16.06 29.86 2.50
CA THR A 6 -17.22 29.25 3.17
C THR A 6 -17.72 27.98 2.48
N GLU A 7 -17.52 27.84 1.17
CA GLU A 7 -17.93 26.63 0.40
C GLU A 7 -16.93 25.47 0.54
N VAL A 8 -15.68 25.76 0.92
CA VAL A 8 -14.63 24.75 1.14
C VAL A 8 -14.85 23.99 2.45
N VAL A 9 -15.51 24.62 3.43
CA VAL A 9 -15.72 24.02 4.78
C VAL A 9 -16.73 22.86 4.75
N ASP A 10 -17.66 22.85 3.81
CA ASP A 10 -18.68 21.78 3.68
C ASP A 10 -18.17 20.49 3.01
N LEU A 11 -16.99 20.53 2.40
CA LEU A 11 -16.34 19.37 1.76
C LEU A 11 -15.40 18.57 2.68
N VAL A 12 -15.17 19.07 3.89
CA VAL A 12 -14.34 18.35 4.86
C VAL A 12 -15.20 17.32 5.57
N THR A 13 -14.92 16.05 5.36
CA THR A 13 -15.49 14.96 6.17
C THR A 13 -15.38 15.34 7.65
N PRO A 14 -16.49 15.44 8.40
CA PRO A 14 -16.44 15.90 9.77
C PRO A 14 -15.51 14.99 10.56
N LEU A 15 -14.55 15.59 11.26
CA LEU A 15 -13.65 14.86 12.14
C LEU A 15 -14.47 14.00 13.10
N ASN A 16 -14.17 12.71 13.15
CA ASN A 16 -14.83 11.77 14.05
C ASN A 16 -14.73 12.31 15.49
N SER A 17 -15.83 12.30 16.22
CA SER A 17 -15.91 12.75 17.61
C SER A 17 -14.91 12.05 18.55
N GLU A 18 -14.48 10.84 18.20
CA GLU A 18 -13.42 10.12 18.91
C GLU A 18 -12.04 10.78 18.76
N VAL A 19 -11.74 11.35 17.60
CA VAL A 19 -10.47 12.03 17.33
C VAL A 19 -10.39 13.35 18.06
N THR A 20 -11.51 14.05 18.26
CA THR A 20 -11.58 15.34 18.96
C THR A 20 -11.77 15.21 20.46
N LYS A 21 -12.01 13.99 20.96
CA LYS A 21 -12.23 13.73 22.37
C LYS A 21 -11.00 14.10 23.22
N GLY A 22 -11.20 15.03 24.14
CA GLY A 22 -10.14 15.52 25.05
C GLY A 22 -9.26 16.65 24.48
N LEU A 23 -9.51 17.12 23.26
CA LEU A 23 -8.88 18.30 22.71
C LEU A 23 -9.61 19.57 23.17
N VAL A 24 -8.84 20.64 23.41
CA VAL A 24 -9.44 21.96 23.63
C VAL A 24 -9.88 22.58 22.29
N PRO A 25 -10.87 23.52 22.27
CA PRO A 25 -11.42 24.08 21.03
C PRO A 25 -10.38 24.60 20.04
N ALA A 26 -9.33 25.26 20.52
CA ALA A 26 -8.24 25.76 19.69
C ALA A 26 -7.45 24.63 19.00
N GLN A 27 -7.28 23.49 19.66
CA GLN A 27 -6.63 22.30 19.06
C GLN A 27 -7.52 21.64 18.02
N VAL A 28 -8.83 21.61 18.24
CA VAL A 28 -9.78 21.08 17.25
C VAL A 28 -9.75 21.92 15.98
N GLU A 29 -9.72 23.26 16.12
CA GLU A 29 -9.65 24.14 14.95
C GLU A 29 -8.34 23.99 14.20
N TYR A 30 -7.21 23.96 14.90
CA TYR A 30 -5.90 23.69 14.29
C TYR A 30 -5.88 22.37 13.52
N VAL A 31 -6.45 21.30 14.09
CA VAL A 31 -6.52 19.99 13.40
C VAL A 31 -7.38 20.07 12.14
N LYS A 32 -8.51 20.80 12.17
CA LYS A 32 -9.36 20.99 10.99
C LYS A 32 -8.62 21.73 9.88
N GLU A 33 -7.98 22.85 10.20
CA GLU A 33 -7.20 23.63 9.23
C GLU A 33 -6.08 22.81 8.63
N SER A 34 -5.32 22.06 9.46
CA SER A 34 -4.26 21.16 8.98
C SER A 34 -4.78 20.03 8.08
N VAL A 35 -5.97 19.49 8.35
CA VAL A 35 -6.59 18.46 7.49
C VAL A 35 -6.97 19.04 6.12
N VAL A 36 -7.49 20.27 6.08
CA VAL A 36 -7.78 20.95 4.80
C VAL A 36 -6.51 21.12 3.99
N GLU A 37 -5.45 21.69 4.59
CA GLU A 37 -4.15 21.89 3.95
C GLU A 37 -3.54 20.58 3.42
N ILE A 38 -3.55 19.52 4.23
CA ILE A 38 -3.07 18.21 3.82
C ILE A 38 -3.86 17.68 2.62
N ASN A 39 -5.19 17.84 2.59
CA ASN A 39 -6.02 17.37 1.50
C ASN A 39 -5.78 18.17 0.21
N GLU A 40 -5.51 19.46 0.30
CA GLU A 40 -5.12 20.29 -0.85
C GLU A 40 -3.78 19.81 -1.44
N GLU A 41 -2.78 19.56 -0.62
CA GLU A 41 -1.48 19.02 -1.06
C GLU A 41 -1.61 17.61 -1.68
N LEU A 42 -2.43 16.74 -1.09
CA LEU A 42 -2.72 15.44 -1.67
C LEU A 42 -3.40 15.54 -3.04
N SER A 43 -4.30 16.53 -3.22
CA SER A 43 -4.91 16.80 -4.52
C SER A 43 -3.86 17.19 -5.57
N CYS A 44 -2.89 18.05 -5.20
CA CYS A 44 -1.77 18.39 -6.07
C CYS A 44 -0.93 17.16 -6.46
N VAL A 45 -0.71 16.23 -5.53
CA VAL A 45 -0.03 14.96 -5.81
C VAL A 45 -0.80 14.13 -6.83
N GLY A 46 -2.11 14.01 -6.67
CA GLY A 46 -2.99 13.29 -7.60
C GLY A 46 -2.97 13.87 -9.01
N GLN A 47 -3.07 15.20 -9.11
CA GLN A 47 -2.98 15.94 -10.39
C GLN A 47 -1.62 15.70 -11.05
N SER A 48 -0.53 15.79 -10.30
CA SER A 48 0.83 15.53 -10.80
C SER A 48 0.98 14.10 -11.30
N LEU A 49 0.41 13.13 -10.58
CA LEU A 49 0.44 11.72 -10.98
C LEU A 49 -0.31 11.49 -12.29
N ARG A 50 -1.48 12.13 -12.47
CA ARG A 50 -2.27 12.09 -13.70
C ARG A 50 -1.51 12.73 -14.87
N ALA A 51 -0.89 13.89 -14.64
CA ALA A 51 -0.09 14.58 -15.66
C ALA A 51 1.13 13.76 -16.10
N VAL A 52 1.87 13.17 -15.15
CA VAL A 52 3.00 12.27 -15.46
C VAL A 52 2.52 11.05 -16.24
N ALA A 53 1.39 10.45 -15.87
CA ALA A 53 0.84 9.30 -16.56
C ALA A 53 0.45 9.64 -18.02
N ALA A 54 -0.16 10.81 -18.25
CA ALA A 54 -0.50 11.34 -19.57
C ALA A 54 0.74 11.56 -20.42
N SER A 55 1.75 12.26 -19.90
CA SER A 55 3.01 12.54 -20.61
C SER A 55 3.76 11.25 -20.97
N LEU A 56 3.82 10.28 -20.05
CA LEU A 56 4.45 8.99 -20.32
C LEU A 56 3.70 8.20 -21.41
N ALA A 57 2.36 8.27 -21.42
CA ALA A 57 1.54 7.62 -22.44
C ALA A 57 1.73 8.28 -23.81
N ASP A 58 1.83 9.60 -23.85
CA ASP A 58 2.11 10.37 -25.08
C ASP A 58 3.50 10.04 -25.64
N ILE A 59 4.54 10.09 -24.82
CA ILE A 59 5.90 9.69 -25.21
C ILE A 59 5.89 8.27 -25.78
N LYS A 60 5.23 7.33 -25.12
CA LYS A 60 5.13 5.94 -25.59
C LYS A 60 4.45 5.83 -26.94
N GLY A 61 3.42 6.64 -27.17
CA GLY A 61 2.70 6.70 -28.45
C GLY A 61 3.57 7.25 -29.60
N ASN A 62 4.49 8.16 -29.29
CA ASN A 62 5.36 8.82 -30.27
C ASN A 62 6.70 8.11 -30.51
N ILE A 63 7.11 7.20 -29.63
CA ILE A 63 8.33 6.40 -29.81
C ILE A 63 8.04 5.18 -30.71
N LYS A 64 9.01 4.85 -31.60
CA LYS A 64 8.92 3.65 -32.45
C LYS A 64 8.64 2.40 -31.61
N PRO A 65 7.76 1.49 -32.08
CA PRO A 65 7.53 0.21 -31.44
C PRO A 65 8.85 -0.54 -31.11
N GLY A 66 8.99 -1.02 -29.90
CA GLY A 66 10.21 -1.68 -29.41
C GLY A 66 11.19 -0.78 -28.65
N ASN A 67 11.22 0.53 -28.92
CA ASN A 67 12.18 1.46 -28.30
C ASN A 67 11.75 1.93 -26.89
N TRP A 68 10.51 1.71 -26.48
CA TRP A 68 9.99 2.14 -25.18
C TRP A 68 10.85 1.66 -24.01
N ARG A 69 11.22 0.37 -24.01
CA ARG A 69 12.04 -0.18 -22.93
C ARG A 69 13.46 0.41 -22.91
N ALA A 70 14.04 0.64 -24.09
CA ALA A 70 15.36 1.28 -24.21
C ALA A 70 15.30 2.73 -23.69
N PHE A 71 14.24 3.46 -24.01
CA PHE A 71 13.99 4.81 -23.50
C PHE A 71 13.90 4.82 -21.97
N LEU A 72 13.14 3.94 -21.35
CA LEU A 72 13.02 3.87 -19.89
C LEU A 72 14.36 3.53 -19.21
N LYS A 73 15.20 2.71 -19.86
CA LYS A 73 16.52 2.34 -19.33
C LYS A 73 17.60 3.41 -19.57
N SER A 74 17.35 4.39 -20.42
CA SER A 74 18.33 5.45 -20.72
C SER A 74 18.61 6.40 -19.56
N GLY A 75 17.78 6.38 -18.51
CA GLY A 75 17.87 7.32 -17.40
C GLY A 75 17.39 8.73 -17.73
N ALA A 76 16.77 8.94 -18.90
CA ALA A 76 16.21 10.24 -19.28
C ALA A 76 15.05 10.70 -18.38
N ILE A 77 14.42 9.77 -17.71
CA ILE A 77 13.35 10.04 -16.73
C ILE A 77 13.77 9.47 -15.37
N ASN A 78 13.66 10.30 -14.33
CA ASN A 78 14.02 9.91 -12.96
C ASN A 78 12.89 9.10 -12.28
N CYS A 79 12.52 7.98 -12.88
CA CYS A 79 11.60 7.02 -12.28
C CYS A 79 11.95 5.58 -12.67
N SER A 80 11.46 4.61 -11.92
CA SER A 80 11.70 3.21 -12.25
C SER A 80 10.92 2.77 -13.49
N GLU A 81 11.47 1.83 -14.27
CA GLU A 81 10.80 1.24 -15.46
C GLU A 81 9.40 0.74 -15.09
N ARG A 82 9.26 0.09 -13.94
CA ARG A 82 7.99 -0.46 -13.47
C ARG A 82 6.97 0.63 -13.16
N PHE A 83 7.38 1.69 -12.48
CA PHE A 83 6.53 2.84 -12.19
C PHE A 83 5.95 3.44 -13.48
N ALA A 84 6.80 3.70 -14.47
CA ALA A 84 6.38 4.25 -15.76
C ALA A 84 5.43 3.32 -16.51
N VAL A 85 5.73 2.01 -16.55
CA VAL A 85 4.87 1.02 -17.22
C VAL A 85 3.51 0.90 -16.54
N ASP A 86 3.46 0.89 -15.21
CA ASP A 86 2.21 0.79 -14.45
C ASP A 86 1.36 2.06 -14.66
N LEU A 87 1.94 3.26 -14.66
CA LEU A 87 1.22 4.51 -14.92
C LEU A 87 0.67 4.59 -16.35
N VAL A 88 1.50 4.26 -17.36
CA VAL A 88 1.02 4.22 -18.74
C VAL A 88 -0.12 3.22 -18.91
N SER A 89 -0.02 2.06 -18.29
CA SER A 89 -1.09 1.05 -18.33
C SER A 89 -2.37 1.57 -17.68
N ALA A 90 -2.28 2.24 -16.52
CA ALA A 90 -3.44 2.84 -15.86
C ALA A 90 -4.08 3.92 -16.74
N TYR A 91 -3.28 4.85 -17.25
CA TYR A 91 -3.75 5.96 -18.07
C TYR A 91 -4.46 5.48 -19.33
N THR A 92 -3.80 4.60 -20.09
CA THR A 92 -4.31 4.11 -21.37
C THR A 92 -5.60 3.29 -21.21
N ASN A 93 -5.73 2.54 -20.12
CA ASN A 93 -6.83 1.58 -19.97
C ASN A 93 -8.08 2.18 -19.32
N TRP A 94 -7.94 3.22 -18.47
CA TRP A 94 -9.11 3.76 -17.78
C TRP A 94 -8.96 5.19 -17.23
N LEU A 95 -7.74 5.59 -16.78
CA LEU A 95 -7.58 6.84 -16.04
C LEU A 95 -7.79 8.08 -16.91
N SER A 96 -7.48 8.01 -18.21
CA SER A 96 -7.65 9.11 -19.16
C SER A 96 -9.11 9.56 -19.33
N GLY A 97 -10.07 8.66 -19.11
CA GLY A 97 -11.51 8.95 -19.19
C GLY A 97 -12.22 8.90 -17.83
N SER A 98 -11.48 8.97 -16.73
CA SER A 98 -12.02 8.84 -15.38
C SER A 98 -12.07 10.18 -14.68
N ASP A 99 -13.22 10.48 -14.07
CA ASP A 99 -13.47 11.67 -13.23
C ASP A 99 -13.13 11.40 -11.75
N ILE A 100 -12.21 10.47 -11.49
CA ILE A 100 -11.78 10.17 -10.12
C ILE A 100 -11.19 11.41 -9.46
N ASP A 101 -11.55 11.63 -8.20
CA ASP A 101 -10.97 12.66 -7.35
C ASP A 101 -9.46 12.49 -7.17
N ASP A 102 -8.71 13.59 -7.28
CA ASP A 102 -7.26 13.57 -7.24
C ASP A 102 -6.71 13.17 -5.85
N ASN A 103 -7.43 13.44 -4.76
CA ASN A 103 -7.07 12.96 -3.41
C ASN A 103 -7.17 11.43 -3.33
N MET A 104 -8.22 10.85 -3.94
CA MET A 104 -8.34 9.39 -4.04
C MET A 104 -7.23 8.81 -4.90
N LEU A 105 -6.86 9.49 -5.99
CA LEU A 105 -5.77 9.08 -6.86
C LEU A 105 -4.42 9.08 -6.12
N ALA A 106 -4.15 10.11 -5.32
CA ALA A 106 -2.93 10.23 -4.50
C ALA A 106 -2.79 9.09 -3.47
N SER A 107 -3.89 8.54 -2.97
CA SER A 107 -3.89 7.46 -1.99
C SER A 107 -3.60 6.07 -2.59
N LEU A 108 -3.57 5.96 -3.93
CA LEU A 108 -3.36 4.71 -4.66
C LEU A 108 -1.96 4.61 -5.26
N THR A 109 -1.33 3.44 -5.15
CA THR A 109 -0.03 3.22 -5.80
C THR A 109 -0.20 3.06 -7.32
N PRO A 110 0.80 3.42 -8.15
CA PRO A 110 0.77 3.20 -9.60
C PRO A 110 0.42 1.75 -9.97
N ARG A 111 0.88 0.81 -9.18
CA ARG A 111 0.56 -0.61 -9.37
C ARG A 111 -0.91 -0.91 -9.10
N SER A 112 -1.50 -0.32 -8.08
CA SER A 112 -2.94 -0.41 -7.79
C SER A 112 -3.76 0.15 -8.94
N LEU A 113 -3.37 1.32 -9.46
CA LEU A 113 -3.99 1.95 -10.62
C LEU A 113 -3.92 1.06 -11.87
N ALA A 114 -2.75 0.46 -12.14
CA ALA A 114 -2.59 -0.48 -13.25
C ALA A 114 -3.46 -1.74 -13.10
N LEU A 115 -3.62 -2.25 -11.86
CA LEU A 115 -4.50 -3.38 -11.58
C LEU A 115 -5.97 -3.05 -11.86
N MET A 116 -6.41 -1.84 -11.53
CA MET A 116 -7.76 -1.33 -11.84
C MET A 116 -8.00 -1.18 -13.36
N GLY A 117 -6.95 -0.97 -14.14
CA GLY A 117 -6.97 -0.96 -15.61
C GLY A 117 -6.81 -2.35 -16.25
N SER A 118 -6.80 -3.42 -15.49
CA SER A 118 -6.62 -4.77 -16.04
C SER A 118 -7.83 -5.20 -16.86
N LYS A 119 -7.57 -6.01 -17.92
CA LYS A 119 -8.62 -6.52 -18.80
C LYS A 119 -9.73 -7.24 -18.03
N GLY A 120 -10.97 -6.82 -18.25
CA GLY A 120 -12.16 -7.39 -17.63
C GLY A 120 -12.53 -6.78 -16.26
N VAL A 121 -11.84 -5.73 -15.84
CA VAL A 121 -12.26 -4.92 -14.68
C VAL A 121 -13.36 -3.96 -15.10
N THR A 122 -14.46 -4.01 -14.39
CA THR A 122 -15.64 -3.17 -14.62
C THR A 122 -15.59 -1.90 -13.77
N ASP A 123 -16.37 -0.88 -14.13
CA ASP A 123 -16.49 0.34 -13.32
C ASP A 123 -17.05 0.05 -11.93
N LYS A 124 -17.97 -0.92 -11.79
CA LYS A 124 -18.46 -1.35 -10.49
C LYS A 124 -17.35 -1.91 -9.57
N GLU A 125 -16.38 -2.58 -10.15
CA GLU A 125 -15.24 -3.11 -9.38
C GLU A 125 -14.26 -1.99 -9.01
N ARG A 126 -14.06 -1.00 -9.87
CA ARG A 126 -13.31 0.22 -9.55
C ARG A 126 -13.97 1.01 -8.44
N GLN A 127 -15.30 1.18 -8.53
CA GLN A 127 -16.09 1.89 -7.53
C GLN A 127 -15.93 1.31 -6.12
N LYS A 128 -15.85 -0.02 -5.97
CA LYS A 128 -15.58 -0.66 -4.67
C LYS A 128 -14.23 -0.26 -4.07
N VAL A 129 -13.20 -0.05 -4.91
CA VAL A 129 -11.90 0.43 -4.44
C VAL A 129 -12.03 1.87 -3.96
N PHE A 130 -12.76 2.71 -4.69
CA PHE A 130 -12.98 4.11 -4.30
C PHE A 130 -13.81 4.24 -3.03
N GLU A 131 -14.84 3.42 -2.86
CA GLU A 131 -15.61 3.34 -1.62
C GLU A 131 -14.75 2.94 -0.43
N ALA A 132 -13.87 1.94 -0.59
CA ALA A 132 -12.95 1.53 0.47
C ALA A 132 -11.93 2.64 0.80
N VAL A 133 -11.42 3.37 -0.20
CA VAL A 133 -10.57 4.56 0.03
C VAL A 133 -11.35 5.64 0.79
N GLY A 134 -12.58 5.95 0.35
CA GLY A 134 -13.44 6.95 0.99
C GLY A 134 -13.83 6.60 2.43
N ASN A 135 -13.91 5.31 2.74
CA ASN A 135 -14.14 4.81 4.10
C ASN A 135 -12.87 4.84 4.99
N GLY A 136 -11.74 5.31 4.46
CA GLY A 136 -10.47 5.35 5.19
C GLY A 136 -9.80 4.00 5.33
N GLU A 137 -10.19 2.99 4.55
CA GLU A 137 -9.53 1.69 4.58
C GLU A 137 -8.13 1.76 3.98
N ARG A 138 -7.18 1.07 4.61
CA ARG A 138 -5.82 0.97 4.05
C ARG A 138 -5.83 0.12 2.78
N ILE A 139 -5.71 0.76 1.64
CA ILE A 139 -5.69 0.11 0.34
C ILE A 139 -4.29 -0.37 -0.01
N THR A 140 -4.13 -1.68 -0.11
CA THR A 140 -2.90 -2.34 -0.59
C THR A 140 -3.12 -2.96 -1.96
N GLU A 141 -2.05 -3.31 -2.68
CA GLU A 141 -2.18 -4.06 -3.95
C GLU A 141 -3.00 -5.36 -3.78
N ALA A 142 -2.86 -6.03 -2.64
CA ALA A 142 -3.61 -7.26 -2.34
C ALA A 142 -5.10 -6.96 -2.20
N THR A 143 -5.46 -5.88 -1.48
CA THR A 143 -6.84 -5.41 -1.32
C THR A 143 -7.45 -5.07 -2.68
N VAL A 144 -6.74 -4.28 -3.51
CA VAL A 144 -7.20 -3.93 -4.87
C VAL A 144 -7.42 -5.19 -5.71
N ARG A 145 -6.51 -6.17 -5.65
CA ARG A 145 -6.69 -7.45 -6.39
C ARG A 145 -7.95 -8.21 -5.98
N ILE A 146 -8.29 -8.19 -4.70
CA ILE A 146 -9.50 -8.85 -4.19
C ILE A 146 -10.74 -8.11 -4.68
N LEU A 147 -10.77 -6.78 -4.54
CA LEU A 147 -11.92 -5.95 -4.90
C LEU A 147 -12.18 -5.94 -6.41
N VAL A 148 -11.10 -5.79 -7.22
CA VAL A 148 -11.17 -5.65 -8.68
C VAL A 148 -11.35 -6.99 -9.39
N LYS A 149 -10.74 -8.07 -8.92
CA LYS A 149 -10.90 -9.38 -9.56
C LYS A 149 -12.14 -10.10 -9.09
N GLY A 150 -12.88 -9.48 -8.15
CA GLY A 150 -13.98 -10.14 -7.48
C GLY A 150 -13.53 -11.53 -7.04
N SER A 151 -14.08 -12.16 -6.08
CA SER A 151 -13.82 -13.59 -5.84
C SER A 151 -14.27 -14.47 -7.04
N LYS A 152 -13.78 -14.16 -8.26
CA LYS A 152 -13.50 -15.21 -9.20
C LYS A 152 -12.42 -16.01 -8.48
N LYS A 153 -12.85 -16.86 -7.52
CA LYS A 153 -12.23 -18.14 -7.40
C LYS A 153 -12.01 -18.60 -8.83
N LYS A 154 -10.85 -18.23 -9.45
CA LYS A 154 -10.25 -19.26 -10.26
C LYS A 154 -10.37 -20.43 -9.31
N ALA A 155 -11.09 -21.43 -9.71
CA ALA A 155 -10.64 -22.76 -9.45
C ALA A 155 -9.21 -22.84 -10.02
N ASN A 156 -8.24 -22.15 -9.35
CA ASN A 156 -6.96 -22.72 -9.21
C ASN A 156 -7.39 -24.10 -8.67
N LYS A 157 -7.31 -25.13 -9.56
CA LYS A 157 -7.00 -26.45 -9.04
C LYS A 157 -6.13 -26.14 -7.84
N PRO A 158 -6.57 -26.39 -6.62
CA PRO A 158 -5.63 -26.40 -5.54
C PRO A 158 -4.56 -27.34 -6.06
N SER A 159 -3.33 -26.94 -6.18
CA SER A 159 -2.27 -27.86 -5.89
C SER A 159 -2.73 -28.36 -4.53
N ARG A 160 -3.32 -29.56 -4.54
CA ARG A 160 -3.75 -30.26 -3.34
C ARG A 160 -2.48 -30.49 -2.55
N ILE A 161 -2.04 -29.47 -1.83
CA ILE A 161 -1.30 -29.72 -0.61
C ILE A 161 -2.36 -30.37 0.25
N THR A 162 -2.36 -31.68 0.22
CA THR A 162 -3.28 -32.48 1.01
C THR A 162 -3.13 -32.01 2.45
N GLU A 163 -4.21 -32.05 3.25
CA GLU A 163 -4.12 -31.75 4.69
C GLU A 163 -2.94 -32.49 5.33
N SER A 164 -2.65 -33.69 4.85
CA SER A 164 -1.50 -34.50 5.19
C SER A 164 -0.16 -33.77 4.94
N GLU A 165 0.02 -33.11 3.81
CA GLU A 165 1.26 -32.35 3.49
C GLU A 165 1.37 -31.06 4.33
N LYS A 166 0.25 -30.39 4.63
CA LYS A 166 0.25 -29.27 5.58
C LYS A 166 0.62 -29.71 6.99
N ILE A 167 0.05 -30.83 7.44
CA ILE A 167 0.38 -31.42 8.75
C ILE A 167 1.85 -31.83 8.80
N LYS A 168 2.39 -32.40 7.74
CA LYS A 168 3.82 -32.75 7.65
C LYS A 168 4.71 -31.50 7.75
N SER A 169 4.43 -30.46 6.97
CA SER A 169 5.18 -29.20 7.02
C SER A 169 5.10 -28.52 8.38
N LEU A 170 3.95 -28.55 9.05
CA LEU A 170 3.80 -28.01 10.40
C LEU A 170 4.58 -28.82 11.43
N LYS A 171 4.58 -30.16 11.33
CA LYS A 171 5.37 -31.03 12.20
C LYS A 171 6.88 -30.76 12.07
N GLU A 172 7.38 -30.59 10.85
CA GLU A 172 8.79 -30.23 10.59
C GLU A 172 9.17 -28.87 11.21
N LYS A 173 8.29 -27.86 11.12
CA LYS A 173 8.49 -26.56 11.76
C LYS A 173 8.51 -26.66 13.29
N ILE A 174 7.59 -27.45 13.86
CA ILE A 174 7.56 -27.68 15.33
C ILE A 174 8.84 -28.37 15.79
N GLU A 175 9.33 -29.34 15.05
CA GLU A 175 10.57 -30.04 15.40
C GLU A 175 11.78 -29.09 15.33
N THR A 176 11.84 -28.21 14.32
CA THR A 176 12.86 -27.17 14.24
C THR A 176 12.82 -26.21 15.41
N CYS A 177 11.65 -25.76 15.81
CA CYS A 177 11.46 -24.89 16.98
C CYS A 177 11.90 -25.60 18.28
N ARG A 178 11.60 -26.88 18.45
CA ARG A 178 12.04 -27.67 19.61
C ARG A 178 13.55 -27.75 19.70
N LYS A 179 14.25 -27.96 18.59
CA LYS A 179 15.72 -27.96 18.57
C LYS A 179 16.30 -26.62 19.00
N ILE A 180 15.73 -25.51 18.51
CA ILE A 180 16.15 -24.16 18.92
C ILE A 180 15.93 -23.94 20.41
N ILE A 181 14.77 -24.34 20.95
CA ILE A 181 14.46 -24.22 22.38
C ILE A 181 15.48 -25.01 23.23
N ASN A 182 15.78 -26.25 22.86
CA ASN A 182 16.75 -27.07 23.58
C ASN A 182 18.14 -26.42 23.57
N ASN A 183 18.61 -25.92 22.43
CA ASN A 183 19.91 -25.22 22.35
C ASN A 183 19.93 -23.96 23.24
N LEU A 184 18.86 -23.16 23.23
CA LEU A 184 18.78 -22.00 24.12
C LEU A 184 18.73 -22.36 25.60
N GLN A 185 18.10 -23.46 25.96
CA GLN A 185 18.10 -23.96 27.33
C GLN A 185 19.50 -24.41 27.78
N ASP A 186 20.27 -25.06 26.90
CA ASP A 186 21.64 -25.47 27.19
C ASP A 186 22.57 -24.27 27.30
N GLU A 187 22.41 -23.25 26.45
CA GLU A 187 23.13 -22.00 26.58
C GLU A 187 22.83 -21.27 27.87
N ASN A 188 21.57 -21.19 28.26
CA ASN A 188 21.15 -20.61 29.54
C ASN A 188 21.73 -21.34 30.74
N LYS A 189 21.80 -22.68 30.71
CA LYS A 189 22.48 -23.47 31.77
C LYS A 189 24.00 -23.16 31.85
N LYS A 190 24.64 -22.96 30.70
CA LYS A 190 26.09 -22.59 30.68
C LYS A 190 26.26 -21.18 31.26
N LEU A 191 25.46 -20.22 30.87
CA LEU A 191 25.51 -18.85 31.39
C LEU A 191 25.22 -18.80 32.89
N SER A 192 24.24 -19.54 33.38
CA SER A 192 23.94 -19.62 34.82
C SER A 192 25.10 -20.19 35.64
N LYS A 193 25.83 -21.20 35.11
CA LYS A 193 27.06 -21.72 35.75
C LYS A 193 28.18 -20.67 35.76
N LEU A 194 28.34 -19.92 34.69
CA LEU A 194 29.34 -18.85 34.61
C LEU A 194 29.05 -17.73 35.61
N LEU A 195 27.79 -17.30 35.73
CA LEU A 195 27.36 -16.31 36.70
C LEU A 195 27.61 -16.77 38.14
N SER A 196 27.23 -18.01 38.48
CA SER A 196 27.51 -18.58 39.82
C SER A 196 28.99 -18.67 40.14
N ASN A 197 29.86 -18.97 39.16
CA ASN A 197 31.29 -18.96 39.34
C ASN A 197 31.86 -17.56 39.54
N ARG A 198 31.34 -16.56 38.83
CA ARG A 198 31.70 -15.15 39.00
C ARG A 198 31.36 -14.63 40.39
N GLU A 199 30.15 -14.91 40.88
CA GLU A 199 29.72 -14.54 42.24
C GLU A 199 30.60 -15.16 43.32
N LYS A 200 31.05 -16.42 43.12
CA LYS A 200 32.00 -17.07 44.05
C LYS A 200 33.35 -16.38 44.05
N ILE A 201 33.85 -15.92 42.90
CA ILE A 201 35.12 -15.20 42.80
C ILE A 201 35.01 -13.82 43.47
N GLU A 202 33.94 -13.10 43.22
CA GLU A 202 33.67 -11.77 43.85
C GLU A 202 33.50 -11.88 45.39
N SER A 203 33.08 -13.02 45.92
CA SER A 203 32.96 -13.27 47.37
C SER A 203 34.28 -13.64 48.06
N LEU A 204 35.35 -13.92 47.29
CA LEU A 204 36.66 -14.28 47.78
C LEU A 204 37.68 -13.12 47.72
N LEU A 205 37.29 -12.01 47.12
CA LEU A 205 38.03 -10.75 47.06
C LEU A 205 37.54 -9.75 48.11
#